data_df533da1af115df9723dfe657caa9f97
#
_entry.id   df533da1af115df9723dfe657caa9f97
#
_cell.length_a   1.000
_cell.length_b   1.000
_cell.length_c   1.000
_cell.angle_alpha   90.00
_cell.angle_beta   90.00
_cell.angle_gamma   90.00
#
_symmetry.space_group_name_H-M   'P 1'
#
loop_
_entity.id
_entity.type
_entity.pdbx_description
1 polymer ?
#
loop_
_entity_poly.entity_id
_entity_poly.type
_entity_poly.pdbx_seq_one_letter_code
_entity_poly.pdbx_strand_id
1 'polypeptide(L)'
;MRVLLVALIALSGCIDDLDPKWTLAHDHIVAVRTSLPGLLPGESALIDALVAHGDGPTTLEEPVEAAGVTTAPSLEGAIYTDGGRWYVYGPSEATLALARTELGLAASEPVPLDVYAAFARTSGDPMIAKKRVWLGTSATNPPPPLAAMDGAVMPEVATEGPRAGLAPEIVVPKTTDTYFSTTVDEGWRVNWLSSCGTLFQDDVATSFLRVGDGDSYEGELAVVIRAPDGGVAWRVWPIRSE
;
A
#
# COMPACT_ATOMS: atom_id res chain seq x y z
N MET A 1 -39.55 -48.86 -6.76
CA MET A 1 -38.47 -48.66 -5.82
C MET A 1 -37.31 -48.02 -6.57
N ARG A 2 -37.18 -46.68 -6.55
CA ARG A 2 -36.14 -45.94 -7.26
C ARG A 2 -35.01 -45.63 -6.27
N VAL A 3 -33.86 -46.21 -6.48
CA VAL A 3 -32.64 -45.97 -5.72
C VAL A 3 -32.05 -44.65 -6.19
N LEU A 4 -32.06 -43.64 -5.30
CA LEU A 4 -31.43 -42.36 -5.55
C LEU A 4 -29.93 -42.49 -5.21
N LEU A 5 -29.09 -42.50 -6.25
CA LEU A 5 -27.63 -42.51 -6.12
C LEU A 5 -27.19 -41.07 -5.83
N VAL A 6 -26.91 -40.76 -4.57
CA VAL A 6 -26.32 -39.49 -4.19
C VAL A 6 -24.82 -39.57 -4.47
N ALA A 7 -24.38 -38.96 -5.56
CA ALA A 7 -22.96 -38.76 -5.85
C ALA A 7 -22.41 -37.67 -4.89
N LEU A 8 -21.64 -38.08 -3.88
CA LEU A 8 -20.81 -37.19 -3.09
C LEU A 8 -19.67 -36.69 -4.01
N ILE A 9 -19.84 -35.51 -4.58
CA ILE A 9 -18.72 -34.78 -5.19
C ILE A 9 -17.86 -34.29 -4.03
N ALA A 10 -16.77 -35.00 -3.77
CA ALA A 10 -15.69 -34.51 -2.95
C ALA A 10 -15.10 -33.31 -3.68
N LEU A 11 -15.48 -32.10 -3.24
CA LEU A 11 -14.79 -30.87 -3.54
C LEU A 11 -13.45 -30.92 -2.80
N SER A 12 -12.47 -31.62 -3.38
CA SER A 12 -11.08 -31.37 -3.10
C SER A 12 -10.77 -29.98 -3.70
N GLY A 13 -11.19 -28.93 -2.98
CA GLY A 13 -10.64 -27.63 -3.21
C GLY A 13 -9.14 -27.75 -2.96
N CYS A 14 -8.33 -27.62 -4.00
CA CYS A 14 -6.94 -27.25 -3.84
C CYS A 14 -7.00 -25.96 -3.03
N ILE A 15 -6.63 -26.01 -1.77
CA ILE A 15 -6.17 -24.84 -1.05
C ILE A 15 -4.83 -24.60 -1.73
N ASP A 16 -4.80 -23.77 -2.77
CA ASP A 16 -3.57 -23.15 -3.21
C ASP A 16 -3.02 -22.52 -1.94
N ASP A 17 -1.81 -22.88 -1.54
CA ASP A 17 -1.09 -22.20 -0.46
C ASP A 17 -1.06 -20.73 -0.85
N LEU A 18 -1.93 -19.93 -0.21
CA LEU A 18 -1.94 -18.49 -0.44
C LEU A 18 -0.57 -17.98 -0.04
N ASP A 19 0.06 -17.25 -0.94
CA ASP A 19 1.34 -16.62 -0.64
C ASP A 19 1.24 -15.85 0.67
N PRO A 20 2.27 -15.92 1.52
CA PRO A 20 2.28 -15.16 2.76
C PRO A 20 2.04 -13.68 2.49
N LYS A 21 1.25 -13.01 3.32
CA LYS A 21 0.89 -11.59 3.16
C LYS A 21 2.10 -10.62 3.14
N TRP A 22 3.28 -11.09 3.56
CA TRP A 22 4.52 -10.34 3.59
C TRP A 22 5.40 -10.54 2.34
N THR A 23 5.04 -11.40 1.39
CA THR A 23 5.89 -11.65 0.22
C THR A 23 5.75 -10.54 -0.84
N LEU A 24 6.89 -10.17 -1.44
CA LEU A 24 6.97 -9.30 -2.63
C LEU A 24 7.20 -10.10 -3.92
N ALA A 25 7.18 -11.43 -3.87
CA ALA A 25 7.57 -12.32 -4.95
C ALA A 25 6.49 -12.51 -6.04
N HIS A 26 5.41 -11.73 -6.03
CA HIS A 26 4.35 -11.78 -7.05
C HIS A 26 3.76 -10.40 -7.31
N ASP A 27 3.07 -10.23 -8.45
CA ASP A 27 2.43 -8.98 -8.80
C ASP A 27 1.32 -8.62 -7.83
N HIS A 28 1.50 -7.55 -7.05
CA HIS A 28 0.46 -7.01 -6.18
C HIS A 28 0.71 -5.55 -5.81
N ILE A 29 -0.33 -4.87 -5.37
CA ILE A 29 -0.23 -3.50 -4.87
C ILE A 29 0.14 -3.55 -3.38
N VAL A 30 1.36 -3.15 -3.06
CA VAL A 30 1.87 -3.11 -1.68
C VAL A 30 1.18 -2.00 -0.88
N ALA A 31 1.07 -0.81 -1.47
CA ALA A 31 0.39 0.31 -0.84
C ALA A 31 -0.07 1.35 -1.86
N VAL A 32 -1.26 1.91 -1.69
CA VAL A 32 -1.76 3.05 -2.46
C VAL A 32 -1.69 4.31 -1.61
N ARG A 33 -1.26 5.38 -2.22
CA ARG A 33 -1.12 6.70 -1.60
C ARG A 33 -1.80 7.77 -2.45
N THR A 34 -2.24 8.81 -1.81
CA THR A 34 -2.44 10.13 -2.41
C THR A 34 -1.37 11.07 -1.87
N SER A 35 -0.89 12.02 -2.65
CA SER A 35 0.14 12.97 -2.20
C SER A 35 -0.29 13.76 -0.95
N LEU A 36 -1.60 13.93 -0.76
CA LEU A 36 -2.25 14.43 0.45
C LEU A 36 -3.38 13.47 0.83
N PRO A 37 -3.39 12.87 2.02
CA PRO A 37 -4.48 11.99 2.48
C PRO A 37 -5.73 12.77 2.91
N GLY A 38 -5.59 14.06 3.21
CA GLY A 38 -6.68 15.00 3.47
C GLY A 38 -6.55 16.22 2.58
N LEU A 39 -7.67 16.74 2.05
CA LEU A 39 -7.73 17.83 1.08
C LEU A 39 -8.65 18.94 1.54
N LEU A 40 -8.12 20.15 1.62
CA LEU A 40 -8.91 21.38 1.72
C LEU A 40 -9.52 21.76 0.36
N PRO A 41 -10.54 22.64 0.34
CA PRO A 41 -11.10 23.15 -0.89
C PRO A 41 -10.04 23.75 -1.82
N GLY A 42 -10.05 23.31 -3.08
CA GLY A 42 -9.13 23.78 -4.11
C GLY A 42 -7.77 23.06 -4.16
N GLU A 43 -7.46 22.20 -3.19
CA GLU A 43 -6.28 21.36 -3.26
C GLU A 43 -6.47 20.16 -4.17
N SER A 44 -5.36 19.61 -4.65
CA SER A 44 -5.34 18.40 -5.48
C SER A 44 -4.27 17.44 -4.98
N ALA A 45 -4.57 16.15 -4.98
CA ALA A 45 -3.63 15.10 -4.62
C ALA A 45 -3.47 14.08 -5.74
N LEU A 46 -2.22 13.84 -6.14
CA LEU A 46 -1.85 12.78 -7.07
C LEU A 46 -2.09 11.42 -6.42
N ILE A 47 -2.57 10.45 -7.20
CA ILE A 47 -2.71 9.05 -6.80
C ILE A 47 -1.49 8.28 -7.32
N ASP A 48 -0.80 7.57 -6.43
CA ASP A 48 0.29 6.65 -6.77
C ASP A 48 0.23 5.37 -5.91
N ALA A 49 1.03 4.38 -6.25
CA ALA A 49 1.18 3.17 -5.48
C ALA A 49 2.59 2.61 -5.53
N LEU A 50 2.97 1.93 -4.46
CA LEU A 50 4.08 1.00 -4.46
C LEU A 50 3.56 -0.34 -4.96
N VAL A 51 4.14 -0.86 -6.04
CA VAL A 51 3.74 -2.10 -6.70
C VAL A 51 4.89 -3.08 -6.73
N ALA A 52 4.66 -4.29 -6.24
CA ALA A 52 5.59 -5.40 -6.35
C ALA A 52 5.35 -6.15 -7.66
N HIS A 53 6.43 -6.61 -8.28
CA HIS A 53 6.42 -7.39 -9.51
C HIS A 53 7.09 -8.73 -9.27
N GLY A 54 6.42 -9.82 -9.70
CA GLY A 54 6.94 -11.17 -9.49
C GLY A 54 8.33 -11.43 -10.09
N ASP A 55 8.64 -10.76 -11.19
CA ASP A 55 9.88 -10.94 -11.95
C ASP A 55 10.80 -9.70 -11.90
N GLY A 56 10.55 -8.74 -11.00
CA GLY A 56 11.28 -7.49 -10.99
C GLY A 56 11.27 -6.75 -9.65
N PRO A 57 11.92 -5.59 -9.63
CA PRO A 57 11.91 -4.76 -8.43
C PRO A 57 10.54 -4.11 -8.20
N THR A 58 10.28 -3.80 -6.96
CA THR A 58 9.15 -2.95 -6.56
C THR A 58 9.30 -1.56 -7.17
N THR A 59 8.22 -1.05 -7.78
CA THR A 59 8.21 0.25 -8.46
C THR A 59 7.14 1.19 -7.91
N LEU A 60 7.37 2.48 -8.09
CA LEU A 60 6.35 3.51 -7.89
C LEU A 60 5.56 3.68 -9.18
N GLU A 61 4.25 3.45 -9.11
CA GLU A 61 3.38 3.49 -10.28
C GLU A 61 2.22 4.45 -10.10
N GLU A 62 1.75 4.97 -11.23
CA GLU A 62 0.51 5.74 -11.34
C GLU A 62 -0.60 4.83 -11.88
N PRO A 63 -1.85 5.01 -11.45
CA PRO A 63 -2.95 4.18 -11.94
C PRO A 63 -3.25 4.46 -13.41
N VAL A 64 -3.62 3.40 -14.14
CA VAL A 64 -4.13 3.51 -15.51
C VAL A 64 -5.58 4.00 -15.54
N GLU A 65 -6.31 3.78 -14.44
CA GLU A 65 -7.68 4.25 -14.24
C GLU A 65 -7.92 4.50 -12.75
N ALA A 66 -8.72 5.51 -12.43
CA ALA A 66 -9.19 5.74 -11.07
C ALA A 66 -10.64 6.25 -11.07
N ALA A 67 -11.39 5.84 -10.04
CA ALA A 67 -12.78 6.26 -9.85
C ALA A 67 -13.07 6.51 -8.36
N GLY A 68 -13.87 7.53 -8.09
CA GLY A 68 -14.43 7.78 -6.77
C GLY A 68 -15.72 6.99 -6.57
N VAL A 69 -15.84 6.34 -5.42
CA VAL A 69 -17.08 5.70 -5.00
C VAL A 69 -17.61 6.40 -3.77
N THR A 70 -18.78 6.98 -3.90
CA THR A 70 -19.47 7.72 -2.86
C THR A 70 -20.98 7.60 -3.03
N THR A 71 -21.71 7.76 -1.93
CA THR A 71 -23.16 7.90 -1.95
C THR A 71 -23.61 9.37 -1.94
N ALA A 72 -22.65 10.30 -2.03
CA ALA A 72 -22.91 11.75 -2.14
C ALA A 72 -22.78 12.19 -3.61
N PRO A 73 -23.87 12.40 -4.34
CA PRO A 73 -23.83 12.85 -5.73
C PRO A 73 -23.07 14.16 -5.96
N SER A 74 -23.04 15.04 -4.95
CA SER A 74 -22.30 16.30 -4.99
C SER A 74 -20.78 16.11 -5.17
N LEU A 75 -20.25 14.92 -4.93
CA LEU A 75 -18.83 14.58 -5.10
C LEU A 75 -18.51 13.95 -6.47
N GLU A 76 -19.47 13.86 -7.37
CA GLU A 76 -19.21 13.48 -8.76
C GLU A 76 -18.17 14.43 -9.36
N GLY A 77 -17.12 13.86 -9.97
CA GLY A 77 -16.00 14.64 -10.52
C GLY A 77 -14.90 15.04 -9.54
N ALA A 78 -14.98 14.60 -8.26
CA ALA A 78 -13.86 14.78 -7.32
C ALA A 78 -12.59 14.02 -7.72
N ILE A 79 -12.67 13.11 -8.69
CA ILE A 79 -11.53 12.45 -9.31
C ILE A 79 -11.45 12.88 -10.77
N TYR A 80 -10.27 13.27 -11.22
CA TYR A 80 -10.03 13.73 -12.58
C TYR A 80 -8.66 13.30 -13.08
N THR A 81 -8.46 13.40 -14.38
CA THR A 81 -7.17 13.17 -15.02
C THR A 81 -6.63 14.47 -15.64
N ASP A 82 -5.34 14.70 -15.46
CA ASP A 82 -4.61 15.80 -16.10
C ASP A 82 -3.24 15.28 -16.56
N GLY A 83 -2.91 15.51 -17.81
CA GLY A 83 -1.67 15.03 -18.43
C GLY A 83 -1.50 13.50 -18.36
N GLY A 84 -2.58 12.72 -18.29
CA GLY A 84 -2.55 11.26 -18.15
C GLY A 84 -2.37 10.77 -16.72
N ARG A 85 -2.30 11.66 -15.74
CA ARG A 85 -2.16 11.36 -14.31
C ARG A 85 -3.49 11.53 -13.59
N TRP A 86 -3.74 10.74 -12.58
CA TRP A 86 -4.98 10.75 -11.81
C TRP A 86 -4.85 11.50 -10.49
N TYR A 87 -5.84 12.34 -10.23
CA TYR A 87 -5.88 13.22 -9.07
C TYR A 87 -7.22 13.13 -8.34
N VAL A 88 -7.16 13.34 -7.03
CA VAL A 88 -8.31 13.67 -6.21
C VAL A 88 -8.34 15.20 -6.03
N TYR A 89 -9.49 15.80 -6.19
CA TYR A 89 -9.70 17.24 -6.00
C TYR A 89 -10.51 17.51 -4.74
N GLY A 90 -10.11 18.51 -3.96
CA GLY A 90 -10.85 19.04 -2.82
C GLY A 90 -11.95 19.99 -3.28
N PRO A 91 -13.24 19.59 -3.27
CA PRO A 91 -14.35 20.41 -3.74
C PRO A 91 -14.52 21.70 -2.93
N SER A 92 -15.30 22.65 -3.45
CA SER A 92 -15.61 23.88 -2.75
C SER A 92 -16.31 23.60 -1.39
N GLU A 93 -16.19 24.55 -0.44
CA GLU A 93 -16.88 24.41 0.85
C GLU A 93 -18.40 24.25 0.69
N ALA A 94 -19.00 24.90 -0.31
CA ALA A 94 -20.42 24.73 -0.63
C ALA A 94 -20.75 23.29 -1.06
N THR A 95 -19.91 22.69 -1.89
CA THR A 95 -20.03 21.28 -2.30
C THR A 95 -19.84 20.34 -1.13
N LEU A 96 -18.85 20.60 -0.28
CA LEU A 96 -18.59 19.79 0.93
C LEU A 96 -19.76 19.87 1.92
N ALA A 97 -20.37 21.05 2.10
CA ALA A 97 -21.54 21.20 2.96
C ALA A 97 -22.74 20.37 2.43
N LEU A 98 -22.92 20.34 1.13
CA LEU A 98 -23.94 19.50 0.49
C LEU A 98 -23.64 18.02 0.69
N ALA A 99 -22.40 17.58 0.45
CA ALA A 99 -21.97 16.22 0.64
C ALA A 99 -22.14 15.75 2.09
N ARG A 100 -21.84 16.60 3.08
CA ARG A 100 -22.10 16.30 4.51
C ARG A 100 -23.58 16.06 4.76
N THR A 101 -24.44 16.87 4.16
CA THR A 101 -25.91 16.69 4.29
C THR A 101 -26.36 15.38 3.65
N GLU A 102 -25.88 15.06 2.46
CA GLU A 102 -26.20 13.83 1.73
C GLU A 102 -25.74 12.57 2.49
N LEU A 103 -24.61 12.66 3.22
CA LEU A 103 -24.04 11.57 4.00
C LEU A 103 -24.51 11.53 5.47
N GLY A 104 -25.28 12.53 5.92
CA GLY A 104 -25.72 12.64 7.31
C GLY A 104 -24.59 12.96 8.29
N LEU A 105 -23.53 13.64 7.84
CA LEU A 105 -22.37 14.04 8.65
C LEU A 105 -22.60 15.40 9.33
N ALA A 106 -21.88 15.65 10.42
CA ALA A 106 -21.87 16.97 11.05
C ALA A 106 -21.19 18.02 10.17
N ALA A 107 -21.53 19.31 10.35
CA ALA A 107 -21.05 20.41 9.51
C ALA A 107 -19.50 20.55 9.47
N SER A 108 -18.82 20.14 10.54
CA SER A 108 -17.34 20.18 10.63
C SER A 108 -16.66 18.85 10.38
N GLU A 109 -17.43 17.80 10.09
CA GLU A 109 -16.89 16.47 9.91
C GLU A 109 -16.23 16.32 8.56
N PRO A 110 -15.02 15.71 8.46
CA PRO A 110 -14.40 15.42 7.18
C PRO A 110 -15.26 14.48 6.36
N VAL A 111 -15.31 14.72 5.05
CA VAL A 111 -16.10 13.93 4.12
C VAL A 111 -15.25 12.80 3.56
N PRO A 112 -15.60 11.52 3.78
CA PRO A 112 -14.84 10.40 3.22
C PRO A 112 -15.13 10.22 1.73
N LEU A 113 -14.09 10.03 0.93
CA LEU A 113 -14.16 9.61 -0.46
C LEU A 113 -13.34 8.34 -0.64
N ASP A 114 -13.99 7.26 -1.03
CA ASP A 114 -13.30 6.02 -1.39
C ASP A 114 -12.87 6.09 -2.86
N VAL A 115 -11.57 5.99 -3.10
CA VAL A 115 -10.93 5.99 -4.41
C VAL A 115 -10.56 4.55 -4.76
N TYR A 116 -11.01 4.08 -5.90
CA TYR A 116 -10.57 2.82 -6.50
C TYR A 116 -9.62 3.15 -7.64
N ALA A 117 -8.43 2.59 -7.59
CA ALA A 117 -7.38 2.82 -8.58
C ALA A 117 -6.94 1.48 -9.17
N ALA A 118 -6.88 1.41 -10.50
CA ALA A 118 -6.41 0.27 -11.25
C ALA A 118 -4.97 0.50 -11.72
N PHE A 119 -4.11 -0.48 -11.48
CA PHE A 119 -2.71 -0.45 -11.86
C PHE A 119 -2.42 -1.52 -12.89
N ALA A 120 -1.51 -1.23 -13.82
CA ALA A 120 -1.15 -2.19 -14.86
C ALA A 120 -0.53 -3.44 -14.23
N ARG A 121 -0.75 -4.56 -14.87
CA ARG A 121 -0.08 -5.83 -14.59
C ARG A 121 0.70 -6.25 -15.83
N THR A 122 1.80 -6.94 -15.65
CA THR A 122 2.60 -7.46 -16.77
C THR A 122 1.77 -8.41 -17.65
N SER A 123 0.84 -9.16 -17.05
CA SER A 123 -0.09 -10.03 -17.75
C SER A 123 -1.40 -10.16 -16.97
N GLY A 124 -2.53 -10.22 -17.69
CA GLY A 124 -3.86 -10.40 -17.09
C GLY A 124 -4.60 -9.09 -16.80
N ASP A 125 -5.61 -9.16 -15.94
CA ASP A 125 -6.44 -8.03 -15.57
C ASP A 125 -5.66 -7.04 -14.68
N PRO A 126 -5.97 -5.73 -14.72
CA PRO A 126 -5.37 -4.75 -13.84
C PRO A 126 -5.58 -5.10 -12.36
N MET A 127 -4.59 -4.75 -11.55
CA MET A 127 -4.70 -4.84 -10.10
C MET A 127 -5.50 -3.64 -9.59
N ILE A 128 -6.47 -3.89 -8.71
CA ILE A 128 -7.34 -2.84 -8.17
C ILE A 128 -7.06 -2.68 -6.69
N ALA A 129 -6.88 -1.44 -6.27
CA ALA A 129 -6.76 -1.09 -4.87
C ALA A 129 -7.74 0.02 -4.48
N LYS A 130 -8.05 0.05 -3.18
CA LYS A 130 -8.91 1.06 -2.58
C LYS A 130 -8.12 1.95 -1.64
N LYS A 131 -8.33 3.25 -1.76
CA LYS A 131 -7.78 4.28 -0.88
C LYS A 131 -8.91 5.17 -0.37
N ARG A 132 -8.94 5.46 0.94
CA ARG A 132 -9.80 6.51 1.50
C ARG A 132 -9.05 7.82 1.56
N VAL A 133 -9.70 8.88 1.09
CA VAL A 133 -9.25 10.27 1.16
C VAL A 133 -10.28 11.06 1.97
N TRP A 134 -9.81 12.00 2.76
CA TRP A 134 -10.66 12.85 3.58
C TRP A 134 -10.75 14.25 2.98
N LEU A 135 -11.96 14.69 2.64
CA LEU A 135 -12.22 16.02 2.05
C LEU A 135 -12.68 17.00 3.13
N GLY A 136 -12.27 18.26 3.02
CA GLY A 136 -12.57 19.31 3.99
C GLY A 136 -11.71 19.27 5.25
N THR A 137 -10.57 18.59 5.20
CA THR A 137 -9.56 18.58 6.27
C THR A 137 -8.17 18.56 5.67
N SER A 138 -7.18 19.05 6.42
CA SER A 138 -5.77 18.96 6.03
C SER A 138 -5.14 17.76 6.71
N ALA A 139 -4.46 16.92 5.92
CA ALA A 139 -3.62 15.85 6.43
C ALA A 139 -2.43 15.65 5.48
N THR A 140 -1.30 15.19 6.02
CA THR A 140 -0.08 14.92 5.26
C THR A 140 0.34 13.47 5.44
N ASN A 141 1.00 12.91 4.44
CA ASN A 141 1.59 11.59 4.58
C ASN A 141 2.70 11.62 5.65
N PRO A 142 2.89 10.52 6.39
CA PRO A 142 4.06 10.34 7.21
C PRO A 142 5.35 10.52 6.40
N PRO A 143 6.45 10.94 7.03
CA PRO A 143 7.76 10.83 6.38
C PRO A 143 8.09 9.36 6.09
N PRO A 144 8.92 9.06 5.06
CA PRO A 144 9.40 7.70 4.83
C PRO A 144 10.01 7.12 6.11
N PRO A 145 9.65 5.88 6.50
CA PRO A 145 10.06 5.33 7.77
C PRO A 145 11.58 5.21 7.90
N LEU A 146 12.12 5.63 9.03
CA LEU A 146 13.49 5.31 9.43
C LEU A 146 13.50 3.89 9.97
N ALA A 147 14.48 3.10 9.56
CA ALA A 147 14.62 1.72 10.03
C ALA A 147 16.04 1.45 10.54
N ALA A 148 16.15 0.45 11.40
CA ALA A 148 17.41 -0.08 11.88
C ALA A 148 17.48 -1.59 11.61
N MET A 149 18.67 -2.08 11.30
CA MET A 149 19.01 -3.49 11.17
C MET A 149 20.01 -3.84 12.28
N ASP A 150 19.66 -4.81 13.12
CA ASP A 150 20.44 -5.22 14.29
C ASP A 150 20.90 -4.04 15.17
N GLY A 151 20.02 -3.03 15.29
CA GLY A 151 20.27 -1.81 16.06
C GLY A 151 21.06 -0.71 15.32
N ALA A 152 21.60 -0.98 14.14
CA ALA A 152 22.26 0.02 13.31
C ALA A 152 21.27 0.70 12.36
N VAL A 153 21.32 2.01 12.26
CA VAL A 153 20.45 2.77 11.35
C VAL A 153 20.72 2.34 9.91
N MET A 154 19.65 1.98 9.21
CA MET A 154 19.71 1.61 7.80
C MET A 154 19.91 2.84 6.91
N PRO A 155 20.49 2.67 5.71
CA PRO A 155 20.68 3.77 4.78
C PRO A 155 19.37 4.51 4.46
N GLU A 156 19.42 5.83 4.46
CA GLU A 156 18.33 6.67 3.98
C GLU A 156 18.40 6.85 2.47
N VAL A 157 17.27 7.18 1.89
CA VAL A 157 17.16 7.51 0.47
C VAL A 157 16.72 8.93 0.26
N ALA A 158 16.88 9.38 -1.00
CA ALA A 158 16.26 10.58 -1.47
C ALA A 158 14.74 10.55 -1.23
N THR A 159 14.22 11.62 -0.64
CA THR A 159 12.80 11.77 -0.30
C THR A 159 11.97 12.30 -1.48
N GLU A 160 12.62 12.65 -2.60
CA GLU A 160 11.99 13.29 -3.75
C GLU A 160 12.20 12.48 -5.05
N GLY A 161 11.23 12.60 -5.96
CA GLY A 161 11.27 11.99 -7.28
C GLY A 161 10.74 10.55 -7.34
N PRO A 162 10.86 9.90 -8.51
CA PRO A 162 10.28 8.57 -8.76
C PRO A 162 10.92 7.44 -7.93
N ARG A 163 12.02 7.73 -7.23
CA ARG A 163 12.68 6.81 -6.29
C ARG A 163 12.44 7.17 -4.82
N ALA A 164 11.53 8.09 -4.52
CA ALA A 164 11.20 8.43 -3.14
C ALA A 164 10.81 7.16 -2.35
N GLY A 165 11.49 6.90 -1.26
CA GLY A 165 11.30 5.70 -0.45
C GLY A 165 12.12 4.48 -0.86
N LEU A 166 12.90 4.52 -1.94
CA LEU A 166 13.86 3.45 -2.30
C LEU A 166 15.24 3.74 -1.68
N ALA A 167 15.94 2.71 -1.23
CA ALA A 167 17.20 2.80 -0.49
C ALA A 167 18.38 2.11 -1.19
N PRO A 168 19.64 2.40 -0.80
CA PRO A 168 20.78 1.60 -1.17
C PRO A 168 20.67 0.15 -0.68
N GLU A 169 21.34 -0.77 -1.37
CA GLU A 169 21.40 -2.19 -1.02
C GLU A 169 21.92 -2.42 0.40
N ILE A 170 21.33 -3.38 1.10
CA ILE A 170 21.79 -3.87 2.39
C ILE A 170 22.19 -5.35 2.29
N VAL A 171 23.14 -5.76 3.13
CA VAL A 171 23.60 -7.14 3.19
C VAL A 171 23.06 -7.81 4.45
N VAL A 172 22.46 -8.98 4.29
CA VAL A 172 21.93 -9.80 5.40
C VAL A 172 22.64 -11.16 5.43
N PRO A 173 22.97 -11.70 6.62
CA PRO A 173 23.60 -13.01 6.72
C PRO A 173 22.61 -14.12 6.38
N LYS A 174 23.10 -15.21 5.75
CA LYS A 174 22.34 -16.44 5.59
C LYS A 174 22.23 -17.20 6.90
N THR A 175 21.14 -17.97 7.03
CA THR A 175 20.86 -18.91 8.14
C THR A 175 20.80 -18.28 9.53
N THR A 176 20.92 -16.97 9.64
CA THR A 176 20.85 -16.22 10.90
C THR A 176 19.68 -15.23 10.84
N ASP A 177 19.00 -15.05 11.95
CA ASP A 177 17.94 -14.05 12.05
C ASP A 177 18.53 -12.64 12.02
N THR A 178 18.06 -11.82 11.09
CA THR A 178 18.39 -10.40 11.01
C THR A 178 17.19 -9.60 11.48
N TYR A 179 17.37 -8.79 12.51
CA TYR A 179 16.29 -8.01 13.12
C TYR A 179 16.17 -6.63 12.50
N PHE A 180 14.95 -6.26 12.14
CA PHE A 180 14.61 -4.94 11.65
C PHE A 180 13.66 -4.24 12.61
N SER A 181 13.85 -2.95 12.77
CA SER A 181 12.94 -2.13 13.58
C SER A 181 12.70 -0.78 12.94
N THR A 182 11.52 -0.23 13.19
CA THR A 182 11.16 1.14 12.81
C THR A 182 10.41 1.82 13.95
N THR A 183 10.44 3.14 13.97
CA THR A 183 9.68 3.92 14.95
C THR A 183 8.40 4.40 14.27
N VAL A 184 7.28 4.25 14.95
CA VAL A 184 5.96 4.73 14.50
C VAL A 184 5.21 5.37 15.65
N ASP A 185 4.34 6.31 15.33
CA ASP A 185 3.48 6.93 16.31
C ASP A 185 2.37 5.99 16.77
N GLU A 186 1.77 6.30 17.91
CA GLU A 186 0.66 5.53 18.46
C GLU A 186 -0.52 5.46 17.48
N GLY A 187 -1.08 4.27 17.33
CA GLY A 187 -2.21 4.01 16.42
C GLY A 187 -1.85 3.81 14.96
N TRP A 188 -0.58 3.99 14.59
CA TRP A 188 -0.13 3.70 13.23
C TRP A 188 0.06 2.20 13.03
N ARG A 189 -0.08 1.76 11.77
CA ARG A 189 0.15 0.36 11.38
C ARG A 189 1.45 0.26 10.59
N VAL A 190 2.18 -0.81 10.86
CA VAL A 190 3.41 -1.17 10.15
C VAL A 190 3.17 -2.47 9.41
N ASN A 191 3.73 -2.58 8.21
CA ASN A 191 3.89 -3.86 7.54
C ASN A 191 5.29 -3.95 6.95
N TRP A 192 5.96 -5.05 7.27
CA TRP A 192 7.20 -5.45 6.63
C TRP A 192 6.90 -6.46 5.53
N LEU A 193 7.61 -6.36 4.41
CA LEU A 193 7.47 -7.25 3.27
C LEU A 193 8.85 -7.59 2.72
N SER A 194 9.01 -8.79 2.16
CA SER A 194 10.27 -9.21 1.53
C SER A 194 10.03 -10.12 0.33
N SER A 195 10.89 -10.06 -0.67
CA SER A 195 10.98 -11.03 -1.76
C SER A 195 12.09 -12.07 -1.56
N CYS A 196 12.83 -11.99 -0.45
CA CYS A 196 13.94 -12.87 -0.13
C CYS A 196 13.77 -13.40 1.30
N GLY A 197 13.85 -14.70 1.49
CA GLY A 197 13.72 -15.35 2.79
C GLY A 197 12.31 -15.31 3.39
N THR A 198 12.22 -15.56 4.69
CA THR A 198 10.97 -15.59 5.45
C THR A 198 10.95 -14.48 6.49
N LEU A 199 9.92 -13.63 6.44
CA LEU A 199 9.66 -12.61 7.46
C LEU A 199 8.80 -13.16 8.59
N PHE A 200 9.13 -12.76 9.80
CA PHE A 200 8.38 -13.06 11.02
C PHE A 200 7.98 -11.75 11.70
N GLN A 201 6.77 -11.72 12.27
CA GLN A 201 6.22 -10.51 12.91
C GLN A 201 6.14 -9.34 11.93
N ASP A 202 5.53 -9.58 10.77
CA ASP A 202 5.47 -8.64 9.64
C ASP A 202 4.56 -7.42 9.87
N ASP A 203 3.77 -7.38 10.94
CA ASP A 203 2.77 -6.35 11.23
C ASP A 203 3.02 -5.52 12.50
N VAL A 204 4.24 -5.58 13.03
CA VAL A 204 4.68 -4.81 14.20
C VAL A 204 5.97 -4.04 13.93
N ALA A 205 6.30 -3.10 14.83
CA ALA A 205 7.45 -2.21 14.65
C ALA A 205 8.81 -2.93 14.61
N THR A 206 8.90 -4.16 15.14
CA THR A 206 10.10 -4.98 15.08
C THR A 206 9.79 -6.30 14.39
N SER A 207 10.50 -6.58 13.33
CA SER A 207 10.41 -7.81 12.53
C SER A 207 11.75 -8.49 12.45
N PHE A 208 11.80 -9.75 12.02
CA PHE A 208 13.06 -10.38 11.65
C PHE A 208 12.92 -11.20 10.37
N LEU A 209 13.99 -11.23 9.60
CA LEU A 209 14.13 -11.96 8.35
C LEU A 209 15.10 -13.11 8.56
N ARG A 210 14.74 -14.28 8.08
CA ARG A 210 15.63 -15.43 7.94
C ARG A 210 15.75 -15.81 6.48
N VAL A 211 16.96 -15.80 5.95
CA VAL A 211 17.27 -16.26 4.60
C VAL A 211 17.88 -17.65 4.69
N GLY A 212 17.18 -18.66 4.19
CA GLY A 212 17.65 -20.04 4.13
C GLY A 212 18.53 -20.31 2.91
N ASP A 213 19.17 -21.49 2.87
CA ASP A 213 20.04 -21.90 1.75
C ASP A 213 19.29 -22.07 0.43
N GLY A 214 17.97 -22.33 0.49
CA GLY A 214 17.11 -22.49 -0.68
C GLY A 214 16.44 -21.21 -1.18
N ASP A 215 16.56 -20.11 -0.43
CA ASP A 215 15.95 -18.84 -0.76
C ASP A 215 16.78 -18.08 -1.81
N SER A 216 16.16 -17.11 -2.50
CA SER A 216 16.88 -16.18 -3.34
C SER A 216 17.95 -15.45 -2.53
N TYR A 217 19.12 -15.27 -3.12
CA TYR A 217 20.21 -14.50 -2.50
C TYR A 217 20.09 -12.98 -2.72
N GLU A 218 19.21 -12.57 -3.62
CA GLU A 218 18.88 -11.18 -3.91
C GLU A 218 17.38 -10.97 -3.79
N GLY A 219 16.98 -9.79 -3.36
CA GLY A 219 15.58 -9.42 -3.24
C GLY A 219 15.40 -8.01 -2.70
N GLU A 220 14.25 -7.77 -2.12
CA GLU A 220 13.87 -6.50 -1.53
C GLU A 220 13.27 -6.71 -0.13
N LEU A 221 13.51 -5.74 0.72
CA LEU A 221 12.83 -5.54 1.99
C LEU A 221 12.08 -4.21 1.94
N ALA A 222 10.79 -4.24 2.21
CA ALA A 222 9.98 -3.04 2.30
C ALA A 222 9.40 -2.88 3.70
N VAL A 223 9.26 -1.64 4.14
CA VAL A 223 8.43 -1.26 5.28
C VAL A 223 7.41 -0.24 4.85
N VAL A 224 6.16 -0.48 5.18
CA VAL A 224 5.03 0.41 4.90
C VAL A 224 4.41 0.84 6.22
N ILE A 225 4.23 2.14 6.41
CA ILE A 225 3.50 2.69 7.55
C ILE A 225 2.21 3.34 7.07
N ARG A 226 1.16 3.20 7.88
CA ARG A 226 -0.17 3.75 7.59
C ARG A 226 -0.69 4.47 8.83
N ALA A 227 -0.91 5.78 8.68
CA ALA A 227 -1.48 6.61 9.72
C ALA A 227 -3.02 6.47 9.76
N PRO A 228 -3.65 6.71 10.92
CA PRO A 228 -5.11 6.62 11.08
C PRO A 228 -5.91 7.58 10.19
N ASP A 229 -5.32 8.72 9.84
CA ASP A 229 -5.89 9.74 8.93
C ASP A 229 -5.82 9.34 7.45
N GLY A 230 -5.30 8.15 7.16
CA GLY A 230 -5.14 7.64 5.81
C GLY A 230 -3.79 7.96 5.18
N GLY A 231 -2.88 8.65 5.86
CA GLY A 231 -1.51 8.86 5.40
C GLY A 231 -0.77 7.53 5.20
N VAL A 232 0.09 7.47 4.17
CA VAL A 232 0.88 6.27 3.85
C VAL A 232 2.27 6.69 3.44
N ALA A 233 3.27 6.02 4.01
CA ALA A 233 4.65 6.13 3.56
C ALA A 233 5.33 4.77 3.57
N TRP A 234 6.39 4.66 2.81
CA TRP A 234 7.16 3.42 2.69
C TRP A 234 8.63 3.70 2.46
N ARG A 235 9.41 2.64 2.62
CA ARG A 235 10.80 2.57 2.17
C ARG A 235 11.09 1.16 1.70
N VAL A 236 11.89 1.04 0.63
CA VAL A 236 12.29 -0.23 0.05
C VAL A 236 13.81 -0.26 -0.05
N TRP A 237 14.41 -1.32 0.43
CA TRP A 237 15.84 -1.59 0.30
C TRP A 237 16.04 -2.83 -0.57
N PRO A 238 16.88 -2.77 -1.60
CA PRO A 238 17.44 -3.98 -2.17
C PRO A 238 18.23 -4.71 -1.09
N ILE A 239 18.06 -6.00 -0.99
CA ILE A 239 18.80 -6.84 -0.05
C ILE A 239 19.57 -7.92 -0.78
N ARG A 240 20.76 -8.22 -0.26
CA ARG A 240 21.56 -9.35 -0.70
C ARG A 240 21.97 -10.19 0.50
N SER A 241 21.88 -11.52 0.37
CA SER A 241 22.31 -12.43 1.43
C SER A 241 23.69 -13.01 1.14
N GLU A 242 24.53 -13.13 2.19
CA GLU A 242 25.89 -13.68 2.11
C GLU A 242 26.09 -14.78 3.15
#